data_f38b8fd9ed2a2ebb45f75cdb59d36780
#
_entry.id   f38b8fd9ed2a2ebb45f75cdb59d36780
#
_cell.length_a   1.000
_cell.length_b   1.000
_cell.length_c   1.000
_cell.angle_alpha   90.00
_cell.angle_beta   90.00
_cell.angle_gamma   90.00
#
_symmetry.space_group_name_H-M   'P 1'
#
loop_
_entity.id
_entity.type
_entity.pdbx_description
1 polymer ?
#
loop_
_entity_poly.entity_id
_entity_poly.type
_entity_poly.pdbx_seq_one_letter_code
_entity_poly.pdbx_strand_id
1 'polypeptide(L)'
;MRTYRCEDVTLSERGIDSKGWLCNPQEKGKKPAILVLGPKDASNNAVLLQYATRLANYGFVVLGMEETQDVKAAIDYLSLKDEVDPNKMYALGICNGTNEVLASTEAEKRLKAIALVAGCYKRKEASRVKVPTIVIHGGKNEKEYQSAQRVYDTICAEEKLAIWEGSVTHAQYFEDPLVLDKTVRNVFRWFKTH
;
A
#
# COMPACT_ATOMS: atom_id res chain seq x y z
N MET A 1 -4.54 20.25 9.55
CA MET A 1 -3.80 18.99 9.73
C MET A 1 -4.63 18.12 10.66
N ARG A 2 -4.96 16.89 10.29
CA ARG A 2 -5.75 16.00 11.15
C ARG A 2 -4.90 15.49 12.30
N THR A 3 -5.50 15.30 13.46
CA THR A 3 -4.85 14.63 14.58
C THR A 3 -5.01 13.12 14.41
N TYR A 4 -3.92 12.38 14.52
CA TYR A 4 -3.91 10.91 14.49
C TYR A 4 -3.03 10.36 15.61
N ARG A 5 -3.25 9.12 15.98
CA ARG A 5 -2.41 8.36 16.91
C ARG A 5 -1.87 7.13 16.19
N CYS A 6 -0.57 6.88 16.34
CA CYS A 6 0.03 5.62 15.90
C CYS A 6 0.44 4.78 17.11
N GLU A 7 0.26 3.49 17.00
CA GLU A 7 0.65 2.50 18.02
C GLU A 7 1.28 1.28 17.36
N ASP A 8 2.19 0.64 18.07
CA ASP A 8 2.80 -0.61 17.63
C ASP A 8 1.76 -1.74 17.62
N VAL A 9 1.80 -2.57 16.59
CA VAL A 9 0.94 -3.74 16.44
C VAL A 9 1.80 -4.96 16.15
N THR A 10 1.47 -6.08 16.77
CA THR A 10 2.01 -7.40 16.44
C THR A 10 0.86 -8.31 16.06
N LEU A 11 0.89 -8.85 14.85
CA LEU A 11 -0.04 -9.88 14.40
C LEU A 11 0.67 -11.23 14.46
N SER A 12 0.15 -12.13 15.29
CA SER A 12 0.70 -13.48 15.48
C SER A 12 -0.15 -14.46 14.70
N GLU A 13 0.41 -15.06 13.66
CA GLU A 13 -0.25 -16.10 12.89
C GLU A 13 0.66 -17.31 12.68
N ARG A 14 0.12 -18.49 12.91
CA ARG A 14 0.82 -19.77 12.74
C ARG A 14 2.21 -19.81 13.39
N GLY A 15 2.37 -19.08 14.51
CA GLY A 15 3.64 -19.00 15.25
C GLY A 15 4.66 -18.02 14.65
N ILE A 16 4.23 -17.16 13.73
CA ILE A 16 5.05 -16.09 13.15
C ILE A 16 4.46 -14.74 13.57
N ASP A 17 5.30 -13.90 14.17
CA ASP A 17 4.96 -12.56 14.57
C ASP A 17 5.32 -11.55 13.47
N SER A 18 4.33 -10.87 12.94
CA SER A 18 4.50 -9.74 12.01
C SER A 18 4.29 -8.43 12.76
N LYS A 19 5.29 -7.57 12.74
CA LYS A 19 5.27 -6.25 13.40
C LYS A 19 4.83 -5.15 12.45
N GLY A 20 4.19 -4.13 13.01
CA GLY A 20 3.73 -2.97 12.24
C GLY A 20 3.22 -1.84 13.12
N TRP A 21 2.56 -0.89 12.49
CA TRP A 21 1.95 0.28 13.14
C TRP A 21 0.52 0.46 12.67
N LEU A 22 -0.38 0.72 13.62
CA LEU A 22 -1.73 1.17 13.35
C LEU A 22 -1.80 2.67 13.59
N CYS A 23 -1.95 3.45 12.51
CA CYS A 23 -2.17 4.90 12.58
C CYS A 23 -3.66 5.20 12.39
N ASN A 24 -4.30 5.74 13.43
CA ASN A 24 -5.74 5.99 13.46
C ASN A 24 -6.03 7.50 13.63
N PRO A 25 -6.74 8.13 12.68
CA PRO A 25 -7.24 9.50 12.84
C PRO A 25 -8.23 9.59 14.00
N GLN A 26 -8.10 10.64 14.82
CA GLN A 26 -8.88 10.79 16.06
C GLN A 26 -10.31 11.33 15.84
N GLU A 27 -10.72 11.53 14.61
CA GLU A 27 -12.08 11.95 14.25
C GLU A 27 -13.08 10.82 14.53
N LYS A 28 -14.30 11.20 14.94
CA LYS A 28 -15.39 10.25 15.19
C LYS A 28 -15.92 9.63 13.89
N GLY A 29 -16.45 8.42 13.99
CA GLY A 29 -17.11 7.70 12.90
C GLY A 29 -16.20 6.72 12.17
N LYS A 30 -16.84 5.89 11.36
CA LYS A 30 -16.15 4.88 10.56
C LYS A 30 -15.35 5.53 9.41
N LYS A 31 -14.17 5.01 9.17
CA LYS A 31 -13.20 5.53 8.21
C LYS A 31 -12.77 4.45 7.21
N PRO A 32 -12.40 4.83 6.01
CA PRO A 32 -11.73 3.90 5.09
C PRO A 32 -10.40 3.43 5.68
N ALA A 33 -9.99 2.21 5.34
CA ALA A 33 -8.75 1.64 5.85
C ALA A 33 -7.79 1.24 4.72
N ILE A 34 -6.50 1.36 5.00
CA ILE A 34 -5.42 0.97 4.09
C ILE A 34 -4.46 0.01 4.80
N LEU A 35 -4.21 -1.14 4.19
CA LEU A 35 -3.05 -1.96 4.51
C LEU A 35 -1.86 -1.48 3.67
N VAL A 36 -0.78 -1.06 4.30
CA VAL A 36 0.48 -0.67 3.65
C VAL A 36 1.51 -1.76 3.88
N LEU A 37 1.99 -2.36 2.80
CA LEU A 37 3.05 -3.38 2.81
C LEU A 37 4.32 -2.79 2.20
N GLY A 38 5.41 -2.90 2.91
CA GLY A 38 6.67 -2.29 2.52
C GLY A 38 7.82 -3.28 2.32
N PRO A 39 9.01 -2.74 2.12
CA PRO A 39 10.21 -3.56 1.96
C PRO A 39 10.54 -4.33 3.25
N LYS A 40 11.13 -5.50 3.06
CA LYS A 40 11.44 -6.49 4.13
C LYS A 40 12.62 -6.14 5.05
N ASP A 41 13.24 -4.99 4.86
CA ASP A 41 14.45 -4.62 5.60
C ASP A 41 14.12 -3.68 6.77
N ALA A 42 14.57 -4.04 7.96
CA ALA A 42 14.39 -3.26 9.20
C ALA A 42 14.86 -1.78 9.10
N SER A 43 15.80 -1.49 8.18
CA SER A 43 16.24 -0.11 7.88
C SER A 43 15.14 0.76 7.23
N ASN A 44 14.08 0.15 6.70
CA ASN A 44 13.00 0.83 5.96
C ASN A 44 11.73 1.04 6.77
N ASN A 45 11.72 0.73 8.08
CA ASN A 45 10.58 0.92 8.97
C ASN A 45 10.12 2.39 9.00
N ALA A 46 11.07 3.33 8.95
CA ALA A 46 10.78 4.75 8.90
C ALA A 46 10.00 5.13 7.63
N VAL A 47 10.23 4.47 6.51
CA VAL A 47 9.51 4.72 5.24
C VAL A 47 8.05 4.32 5.37
N LEU A 48 7.77 3.12 5.88
CA LEU A 48 6.40 2.66 6.11
C LEU A 48 5.63 3.60 7.00
N LEU A 49 6.25 4.01 8.11
CA LEU A 49 5.64 4.95 9.04
C LEU A 49 5.39 6.32 8.37
N GLN A 50 6.26 6.77 7.49
CA GLN A 50 6.08 8.01 6.72
C GLN A 50 4.88 7.93 5.77
N TYR A 51 4.68 6.81 5.07
CA TYR A 51 3.48 6.60 4.25
C TYR A 51 2.23 6.50 5.12
N ALA A 52 2.27 5.72 6.21
CA ALA A 52 1.15 5.50 7.11
C ALA A 52 0.65 6.82 7.75
N THR A 53 1.56 7.63 8.28
CA THR A 53 1.21 8.90 8.93
C THR A 53 0.64 9.93 7.94
N ARG A 54 1.19 9.99 6.73
CA ARG A 54 0.66 10.87 5.67
C ARG A 54 -0.74 10.45 5.23
N LEU A 55 -0.99 9.16 5.05
CA LEU A 55 -2.31 8.64 4.70
C LEU A 55 -3.31 8.82 5.84
N ALA A 56 -2.89 8.66 7.10
CA ALA A 56 -3.72 8.96 8.27
C ALA A 56 -4.14 10.44 8.31
N ASN A 57 -3.27 11.37 7.91
CA ASN A 57 -3.63 12.78 7.74
C ASN A 57 -4.73 13.01 6.69
N TYR A 58 -4.86 12.13 5.71
CA TYR A 58 -5.98 12.15 4.74
C TYR A 58 -7.25 11.49 5.26
N GLY A 59 -7.21 10.91 6.46
CA GLY A 59 -8.40 10.35 7.14
C GLY A 59 -8.59 8.86 6.99
N PHE A 60 -7.56 8.12 6.59
CA PHE A 60 -7.57 6.66 6.57
C PHE A 60 -7.09 6.08 7.91
N VAL A 61 -7.69 4.99 8.34
CA VAL A 61 -7.05 4.10 9.30
C VAL A 61 -5.99 3.30 8.53
N VAL A 62 -4.74 3.34 8.98
CA VAL A 62 -3.63 2.75 8.23
C VAL A 62 -2.90 1.73 9.08
N LEU A 63 -2.87 0.48 8.62
CA LEU A 63 -2.02 -0.57 9.15
C LEU A 63 -0.79 -0.70 8.23
N GLY A 64 0.36 -0.26 8.71
CA GLY A 64 1.64 -0.45 8.03
C GLY A 64 2.35 -1.69 8.57
N MET A 65 2.77 -2.60 7.70
CA MET A 65 3.50 -3.82 8.08
C MET A 65 4.76 -3.99 7.25
N GLU A 66 5.85 -4.38 7.90
CA GLU A 66 7.14 -4.61 7.24
C GLU A 66 7.10 -5.85 6.35
N GLU A 67 6.47 -6.89 6.84
CA GLU A 67 6.25 -8.15 6.16
C GLU A 67 5.00 -8.80 6.76
N THR A 68 4.15 -9.34 5.92
CA THR A 68 3.13 -10.28 6.39
C THR A 68 3.09 -11.48 5.46
N GLN A 69 3.06 -12.66 6.04
CA GLN A 69 2.85 -13.89 5.27
C GLN A 69 1.37 -14.13 4.99
N ASP A 70 0.50 -13.37 5.67
CA ASP A 70 -0.94 -13.49 5.53
C ASP A 70 -1.61 -12.10 5.46
N VAL A 71 -1.73 -11.58 4.22
CA VAL A 71 -2.45 -10.34 3.94
C VAL A 71 -3.90 -10.41 4.42
N LYS A 72 -4.51 -11.62 4.35
CA LYS A 72 -5.89 -11.83 4.80
C LYS A 72 -6.03 -11.53 6.28
N ALA A 73 -5.11 -12.00 7.12
CA ALA A 73 -5.13 -11.73 8.54
C ALA A 73 -4.98 -10.24 8.89
N ALA A 74 -4.12 -9.54 8.16
CA ALA A 74 -3.98 -8.10 8.32
C ALA A 74 -5.28 -7.35 7.95
N ILE A 75 -5.96 -7.79 6.89
CA ILE A 75 -7.27 -7.25 6.50
C ILE A 75 -8.37 -7.64 7.50
N ASP A 76 -8.35 -8.87 8.04
CA ASP A 76 -9.26 -9.31 9.11
C ASP A 76 -9.08 -8.43 10.35
N TYR A 77 -7.85 -8.20 10.77
CA TYR A 77 -7.53 -7.31 11.89
C TYR A 77 -8.09 -5.90 11.71
N LEU A 78 -7.90 -5.30 10.53
CA LEU A 78 -8.45 -3.98 10.22
C LEU A 78 -9.98 -3.98 10.23
N SER A 79 -10.61 -5.00 9.65
CA SER A 79 -12.07 -5.08 9.53
C SER A 79 -12.80 -5.22 10.86
N LEU A 80 -12.12 -5.69 11.90
CA LEU A 80 -12.64 -5.85 13.26
C LEU A 80 -12.53 -4.56 14.11
N LYS A 81 -11.89 -3.51 13.61
CA LYS A 81 -11.79 -2.24 14.34
C LYS A 81 -13.11 -1.45 14.23
N ASP A 82 -13.62 -0.96 15.33
CA ASP A 82 -14.90 -0.21 15.39
C ASP A 82 -14.88 1.04 14.51
N GLU A 83 -13.72 1.68 14.39
CA GLU A 83 -13.49 2.88 13.61
C GLU A 83 -13.30 2.63 12.10
N VAL A 84 -13.24 1.38 11.64
CA VAL A 84 -13.04 1.02 10.23
C VAL A 84 -14.38 0.76 9.54
N ASP A 85 -14.52 1.30 8.34
CA ASP A 85 -15.58 0.91 7.39
C ASP A 85 -15.11 -0.32 6.60
N PRO A 86 -15.62 -1.53 6.88
CA PRO A 86 -15.17 -2.75 6.22
C PRO A 86 -15.51 -2.80 4.71
N ASN A 87 -16.35 -1.87 4.24
CA ASN A 87 -16.69 -1.73 2.82
C ASN A 87 -15.73 -0.79 2.06
N LYS A 88 -14.77 -0.17 2.76
CA LYS A 88 -13.80 0.78 2.19
C LYS A 88 -12.39 0.40 2.59
N MET A 89 -11.92 -0.73 2.07
CA MET A 89 -10.61 -1.29 2.37
C MET A 89 -9.73 -1.30 1.12
N TYR A 90 -8.48 -0.88 1.30
CA TYR A 90 -7.51 -0.68 0.24
C TYR A 90 -6.17 -1.31 0.62
N ALA A 91 -5.31 -1.55 -0.37
CA ALA A 91 -3.94 -1.97 -0.12
C ALA A 91 -2.94 -1.15 -0.93
N LEU A 92 -1.85 -0.79 -0.29
CA LEU A 92 -0.70 -0.10 -0.88
C LEU A 92 0.54 -1.00 -0.72
N GLY A 93 1.11 -1.42 -1.83
CA GLY A 93 2.40 -2.09 -1.85
C GLY A 93 3.52 -1.11 -2.23
N ILE A 94 4.64 -1.16 -1.50
CA ILE A 94 5.82 -0.35 -1.74
C ILE A 94 7.01 -1.29 -1.93
N CYS A 95 7.80 -1.10 -2.97
CA CYS A 95 8.95 -1.93 -3.29
C CYS A 95 8.58 -3.43 -3.38
N ASN A 96 9.15 -4.29 -2.54
CA ASN A 96 8.82 -5.72 -2.48
C ASN A 96 7.38 -6.00 -2.03
N GLY A 97 6.79 -5.13 -1.20
CA GLY A 97 5.40 -5.24 -0.76
C GLY A 97 4.37 -5.22 -1.90
N THR A 98 4.75 -4.70 -3.08
CA THR A 98 3.91 -4.75 -4.28
C THR A 98 3.58 -6.19 -4.71
N ASN A 99 4.51 -7.13 -4.52
CA ASN A 99 4.28 -8.55 -4.88
C ASN A 99 3.26 -9.21 -3.94
N GLU A 100 3.30 -8.87 -2.65
CA GLU A 100 2.38 -9.39 -1.65
C GLU A 100 0.96 -8.86 -1.91
N VAL A 101 0.84 -7.56 -2.22
CA VAL A 101 -0.45 -6.97 -2.62
C VAL A 101 -0.99 -7.64 -3.88
N LEU A 102 -0.18 -7.79 -4.93
CA LEU A 102 -0.60 -8.47 -6.17
C LEU A 102 -1.09 -9.89 -5.90
N ALA A 103 -0.33 -10.67 -5.15
CA ALA A 103 -0.66 -12.06 -4.83
C ALA A 103 -1.96 -12.19 -4.03
N SER A 104 -2.28 -11.21 -3.17
CA SER A 104 -3.46 -11.23 -2.32
C SER A 104 -4.78 -10.94 -3.05
N THR A 105 -4.75 -10.23 -4.17
CA THR A 105 -5.97 -9.73 -4.85
C THR A 105 -6.92 -10.83 -5.36
N GLU A 106 -6.39 -12.02 -5.63
CA GLU A 106 -7.20 -13.16 -6.05
C GLU A 106 -8.05 -13.72 -4.90
N ALA A 107 -7.49 -13.79 -3.70
CA ALA A 107 -8.14 -14.35 -2.52
C ALA A 107 -8.90 -13.28 -1.69
N GLU A 108 -8.39 -12.04 -1.64
CA GLU A 108 -8.93 -10.98 -0.79
C GLU A 108 -9.90 -10.07 -1.56
N LYS A 109 -11.18 -10.42 -1.54
CA LYS A 109 -12.25 -9.74 -2.29
C LYS A 109 -12.79 -8.45 -1.64
N ARG A 110 -12.35 -8.14 -0.43
CA ARG A 110 -12.77 -6.90 0.29
C ARG A 110 -12.03 -5.68 -0.21
N LEU A 111 -10.87 -5.84 -0.87
CA LEU A 111 -10.11 -4.73 -1.42
C LEU A 111 -10.89 -4.05 -2.57
N LYS A 112 -11.13 -2.76 -2.44
CA LYS A 112 -11.84 -1.94 -3.43
C LYS A 112 -10.90 -1.37 -4.50
N ALA A 113 -9.67 -1.05 -4.13
CA ALA A 113 -8.60 -0.66 -5.04
C ALA A 113 -7.23 -0.96 -4.42
N ILE A 114 -6.21 -1.04 -5.27
CA ILE A 114 -4.82 -1.18 -4.84
C ILE A 114 -3.93 -0.12 -5.47
N ALA A 115 -2.82 0.17 -4.79
CA ALA A 115 -1.74 1.02 -5.28
C ALA A 115 -0.41 0.28 -5.20
N LEU A 116 0.39 0.38 -6.25
CA LEU A 116 1.69 -0.26 -6.39
C LEU A 116 2.74 0.82 -6.63
N VAL A 117 3.61 1.06 -5.67
CA VAL A 117 4.57 2.16 -5.69
C VAL A 117 6.00 1.64 -5.70
N ALA A 118 6.81 2.13 -6.63
CA ALA A 118 8.24 1.81 -6.77
C ALA A 118 8.50 0.28 -6.68
N GLY A 119 7.70 -0.52 -7.35
CA GLY A 119 7.68 -1.97 -7.21
C GLY A 119 8.89 -2.68 -7.78
N CYS A 120 9.40 -3.67 -7.03
CA CYS A 120 10.42 -4.63 -7.48
C CYS A 120 9.72 -5.94 -7.85
N TYR A 121 9.10 -5.98 -9.01
CA TYR A 121 8.18 -7.04 -9.40
C TYR A 121 8.87 -8.36 -9.77
N LYS A 122 8.33 -9.45 -9.19
CA LYS A 122 8.79 -10.83 -9.47
C LYS A 122 7.80 -11.67 -10.29
N ARG A 123 6.66 -11.12 -10.68
CA ARG A 123 5.62 -11.59 -11.15
C ARG A 123 4.56 -12.10 -11.90
N LYS A 124 4.01 -13.18 -11.80
CA LYS A 124 3.00 -13.87 -12.62
C LYS A 124 1.56 -13.50 -12.23
N GLU A 125 1.37 -12.97 -11.03
CA GLU A 125 0.08 -12.69 -10.41
C GLU A 125 -0.67 -11.52 -11.05
N ALA A 126 0.05 -10.63 -11.73
CA ALA A 126 -0.52 -9.43 -12.34
C ALA A 126 -1.69 -9.72 -13.32
N SER A 127 -1.63 -10.83 -14.07
CA SER A 127 -2.70 -11.21 -15.01
C SER A 127 -4.03 -11.61 -14.33
N ARG A 128 -4.01 -11.85 -13.04
CA ARG A 128 -5.20 -12.21 -12.25
C ARG A 128 -5.83 -11.03 -11.52
N VAL A 129 -5.15 -9.89 -11.51
CA VAL A 129 -5.60 -8.67 -10.85
C VAL A 129 -6.76 -8.07 -11.62
N LYS A 130 -7.93 -8.01 -10.98
CA LYS A 130 -9.16 -7.41 -11.51
C LYS A 130 -9.62 -6.19 -10.70
N VAL A 131 -9.05 -5.98 -9.53
CA VAL A 131 -9.35 -4.84 -8.67
C VAL A 131 -8.77 -3.56 -9.28
N PRO A 132 -9.44 -2.40 -9.20
CA PRO A 132 -8.92 -1.12 -9.65
C PRO A 132 -7.50 -0.87 -9.15
N THR A 133 -6.57 -0.55 -10.06
CA THR A 133 -5.13 -0.54 -9.75
C THR A 133 -4.43 0.70 -10.28
N ILE A 134 -3.70 1.39 -9.40
CA ILE A 134 -2.72 2.42 -9.79
C ILE A 134 -1.29 1.90 -9.64
N VAL A 135 -0.47 2.14 -10.65
CA VAL A 135 0.98 1.89 -10.62
C VAL A 135 1.72 3.22 -10.70
N ILE A 136 2.60 3.47 -9.73
CA ILE A 136 3.44 4.68 -9.68
C ILE A 136 4.90 4.24 -9.63
N HIS A 137 5.68 4.64 -10.62
CA HIS A 137 7.09 4.24 -10.71
C HIS A 137 7.94 5.30 -11.40
N GLY A 138 9.19 5.40 -10.96
CA GLY A 138 10.22 6.27 -11.51
C GLY A 138 11.45 5.47 -11.98
N GLY A 139 12.54 6.17 -12.30
CA GLY A 139 13.78 5.54 -12.69
C GLY A 139 13.78 4.95 -14.09
N LYS A 140 13.46 5.74 -15.11
CA LYS A 140 13.33 5.30 -16.52
C LYS A 140 14.49 4.42 -17.04
N ASN A 141 15.67 4.60 -16.49
CA ASN A 141 16.88 3.85 -16.88
C ASN A 141 17.12 2.62 -15.99
N GLU A 142 16.27 2.35 -15.01
CA GLU A 142 16.39 1.23 -14.09
C GLU A 142 15.60 0.02 -14.58
N LYS A 143 16.06 -1.18 -14.25
CA LYS A 143 15.39 -2.44 -14.65
C LYS A 143 13.99 -2.58 -14.03
N GLU A 144 13.83 -2.04 -12.84
CA GLU A 144 12.58 -2.03 -12.08
C GLU A 144 11.47 -1.27 -12.83
N TYR A 145 11.82 -0.16 -13.48
CA TYR A 145 10.89 0.62 -14.30
C TYR A 145 10.29 -0.20 -15.45
N GLN A 146 11.13 -0.90 -16.20
CA GLN A 146 10.65 -1.77 -17.28
C GLN A 146 9.81 -2.93 -16.75
N SER A 147 10.15 -3.45 -15.56
CA SER A 147 9.36 -4.48 -14.90
C SER A 147 7.99 -3.95 -14.49
N ALA A 148 7.92 -2.72 -13.98
CA ALA A 148 6.66 -2.06 -13.63
C ALA A 148 5.76 -1.86 -14.85
N GLN A 149 6.33 -1.45 -15.98
CA GLN A 149 5.57 -1.32 -17.24
C GLN A 149 4.97 -2.66 -17.69
N ARG A 150 5.78 -3.73 -17.69
CA ARG A 150 5.28 -5.08 -18.03
C ARG A 150 4.17 -5.55 -17.09
N VAL A 151 4.30 -5.29 -15.80
CA VAL A 151 3.25 -5.61 -14.82
C VAL A 151 1.98 -4.82 -15.11
N TYR A 152 2.10 -3.51 -15.33
CA TYR A 152 0.94 -2.67 -15.68
C TYR A 152 0.22 -3.16 -16.94
N ASP A 153 0.96 -3.51 -17.97
CA ASP A 153 0.38 -4.03 -19.24
C ASP A 153 -0.35 -5.36 -19.00
N THR A 154 0.14 -6.18 -18.07
CA THR A 154 -0.41 -7.50 -17.75
C THR A 154 -1.64 -7.44 -16.84
N ILE A 155 -1.83 -6.40 -16.03
CA ILE A 155 -2.99 -6.22 -15.14
C ILE A 155 -4.28 -6.20 -15.97
N CYS A 156 -5.23 -7.07 -15.57
CA CYS A 156 -6.54 -7.24 -16.23
C CYS A 156 -7.67 -6.44 -15.57
N ALA A 157 -7.38 -5.50 -14.68
CA ALA A 157 -8.38 -4.61 -14.11
C ALA A 157 -9.00 -3.72 -15.19
N GLU A 158 -10.33 -3.54 -15.14
CA GLU A 158 -11.06 -2.62 -16.04
C GLU A 158 -10.60 -1.17 -15.82
N GLU A 159 -10.38 -0.80 -14.55
CA GLU A 159 -9.86 0.51 -14.17
C GLU A 159 -8.41 0.37 -13.73
N LYS A 160 -7.50 0.91 -14.53
CA LYS A 160 -6.08 0.99 -14.17
C LYS A 160 -5.47 2.30 -14.63
N LEU A 161 -4.56 2.82 -13.81
CA LEU A 161 -3.83 4.05 -14.06
C LEU A 161 -2.33 3.82 -13.86
N ALA A 162 -1.50 4.45 -14.68
CA ALA A 162 -0.07 4.49 -14.46
C ALA A 162 0.43 5.93 -14.36
N ILE A 163 1.33 6.17 -13.41
CA ILE A 163 2.09 7.43 -13.28
C ILE A 163 3.56 7.09 -13.44
N TRP A 164 4.11 7.50 -14.57
CA TRP A 164 5.50 7.27 -14.92
C TRP A 164 6.34 8.53 -14.66
N GLU A 165 7.17 8.49 -13.62
CA GLU A 165 8.01 9.61 -13.18
C GLU A 165 9.47 9.39 -13.58
N GLY A 166 9.76 9.46 -14.86
CA GLY A 166 11.05 9.06 -15.44
C GLY A 166 12.29 9.76 -14.85
N SER A 167 12.12 10.96 -14.28
CA SER A 167 13.21 11.71 -13.61
C SER A 167 13.35 11.40 -12.12
N VAL A 168 12.40 10.68 -11.51
CA VAL A 168 12.44 10.27 -10.10
C VAL A 168 13.12 8.92 -10.02
N THR A 169 14.17 8.80 -9.21
CA THR A 169 14.85 7.53 -8.97
C THR A 169 14.05 6.65 -8.00
N HIS A 170 14.33 5.34 -8.01
CA HIS A 170 13.71 4.41 -7.07
C HIS A 170 13.91 4.83 -5.61
N ALA A 171 15.13 5.27 -5.24
CA ALA A 171 15.46 5.70 -3.87
C ALA A 171 14.64 6.92 -3.41
N GLN A 172 14.30 7.84 -4.31
CA GLN A 172 13.56 9.05 -3.95
C GLN A 172 12.14 8.77 -3.44
N TYR A 173 11.53 7.62 -3.78
CA TYR A 173 10.24 7.22 -3.18
C TYR A 173 10.34 6.91 -1.69
N PHE A 174 11.54 6.79 -1.14
CA PHE A 174 11.80 6.48 0.26
C PHE A 174 12.45 7.64 1.02
N GLU A 175 13.22 8.46 0.33
CA GLU A 175 14.13 9.43 0.95
C GLU A 175 13.72 10.89 0.70
N ASP A 176 13.03 11.18 -0.41
CA ASP A 176 12.66 12.54 -0.79
C ASP A 176 11.24 12.89 -0.30
N PRO A 177 11.10 13.81 0.68
CA PRO A 177 9.79 14.18 1.21
C PRO A 177 8.81 14.73 0.16
N LEU A 178 9.29 15.40 -0.89
CA LEU A 178 8.46 15.98 -1.94
C LEU A 178 7.90 14.86 -2.85
N VAL A 179 8.72 13.87 -3.17
CA VAL A 179 8.29 12.67 -3.92
C VAL A 179 7.29 11.88 -3.10
N LEU A 180 7.57 11.66 -1.81
CA LEU A 180 6.66 11.01 -0.87
C LEU A 180 5.29 11.72 -0.82
N ASP A 181 5.27 13.03 -0.61
CA ASP A 181 4.03 13.81 -0.51
C ASP A 181 3.22 13.77 -1.81
N LYS A 182 3.88 13.84 -2.96
CA LYS A 182 3.24 13.73 -4.27
C LYS A 182 2.66 12.33 -4.48
N THR A 183 3.43 11.29 -4.15
CA THR A 183 3.01 9.90 -4.28
C THR A 183 1.80 9.61 -3.39
N VAL A 184 1.87 9.95 -2.11
CA VAL A 184 0.75 9.79 -1.17
C VAL A 184 -0.51 10.52 -1.65
N ARG A 185 -0.36 11.73 -2.21
CA ARG A 185 -1.49 12.48 -2.78
C ARG A 185 -2.14 11.77 -3.97
N ASN A 186 -1.35 11.15 -4.83
CA ASN A 186 -1.85 10.36 -5.95
C ASN A 186 -2.58 9.09 -5.47
N VAL A 187 -2.00 8.38 -4.49
CA VAL A 187 -2.63 7.22 -3.84
C VAL A 187 -3.95 7.62 -3.17
N PHE A 188 -3.95 8.72 -2.42
CA PHE A 188 -5.17 9.24 -1.78
C PHE A 188 -6.27 9.53 -2.80
N ARG A 189 -5.94 10.23 -3.90
CA ARG A 189 -6.92 10.54 -4.95
C ARG A 189 -7.50 9.28 -5.56
N TRP A 190 -6.65 8.30 -5.82
CA TRP A 190 -7.06 7.00 -6.35
C TRP A 190 -8.05 6.30 -5.43
N PHE A 191 -7.69 6.12 -4.16
CA PHE A 191 -8.57 5.45 -3.19
C PHE A 191 -9.86 6.22 -2.87
N LYS A 192 -9.85 7.54 -3.00
CA LYS A 192 -11.05 8.36 -2.79
C LYS A 192 -12.10 8.18 -3.89
N THR A 193 -11.71 7.79 -5.08
CA THR A 193 -12.61 7.60 -6.23
C THR A 193 -13.14 6.18 -6.38
N HIS A 194 -12.57 5.25 -5.64
CA HIS A 194 -12.96 3.84 -5.60
C HIS A 194 -13.43 3.42 -4.22
#